data_c6ee2e6ea832ca9df4e7b6d4a2ac1be9
#
_entry.id   c6ee2e6ea832ca9df4e7b6d4a2ac1be9
#
_cell.length_a   1.000
_cell.length_b   1.000
_cell.length_c   1.000
_cell.angle_alpha   90.00
_cell.angle_beta   90.00
_cell.angle_gamma   90.00
#
_symmetry.space_group_name_H-M   'P 1'
#
loop_
_entity.id
_entity.type
_entity.pdbx_description
1 polymer ?
#
loop_
_entity_poly.entity_id
_entity_poly.type
_entity_poly.pdbx_seq_one_letter_code
_entity_poly.pdbx_strand_id
1 'polypeptide(L)'
;METVLDRQCVIHIGDGSLLSTDEIPIRRQGKCVLLCERHAAPLILPPLFERCPRLHELPLYYLDASEPAKQIETLLPLWNEWAKDGLDRHTAVILVGGGVLCDMGGFAASVYKRGIPFYSIPTTLLAMADASVGGKNAVDMGAVKNILGNFRRPEEVWIDPVFLKTLPYPEFLSGVAEILKMLFIGNPGLDFEEMEKCFDTETFPLPFLHWAIAEKARIVGIDFHEENIRKTLNFGHTFGHAFEALALKQNRPITHGQAVAYGIVCELYLSCLLADCPEHLFVRTARMINRHYGIFRYGEEDIPELIGYMRNDKKNRNGQIFPILLHAAGNCLYDKPVADEIIVNTLYGYPFEADLR
;
A
#
# COMPACT_ATOMS: atom_id res chain seq x y z
N MET A 1 -2.38 -22.94 -2.11
CA MET A 1 -1.30 -22.08 -1.58
C MET A 1 -0.26 -21.88 -2.68
N GLU A 2 0.06 -20.65 -2.99
CA GLU A 2 1.07 -20.30 -3.96
C GLU A 2 2.21 -19.56 -3.25
N THR A 3 3.39 -19.52 -3.86
CA THR A 3 4.57 -18.90 -3.25
C THR A 3 5.24 -17.96 -4.23
N VAL A 4 5.51 -16.75 -3.80
CA VAL A 4 6.28 -15.75 -4.54
C VAL A 4 7.58 -15.47 -3.80
N LEU A 5 8.67 -15.30 -4.53
CA LEU A 5 9.98 -14.94 -3.99
C LEU A 5 10.30 -13.48 -4.28
N ASP A 6 10.52 -12.69 -3.21
CA ASP A 6 11.17 -11.39 -3.27
C ASP A 6 12.60 -11.52 -2.75
N ARG A 7 13.49 -12.05 -3.59
CA ARG A 7 14.89 -12.41 -3.25
C ARG A 7 15.00 -13.32 -2.01
N GLN A 8 15.10 -12.72 -0.82
CA GLN A 8 15.28 -13.45 0.45
C GLN A 8 13.97 -13.59 1.25
N CYS A 9 12.91 -12.87 0.86
CA CYS A 9 11.61 -12.94 1.50
C CYS A 9 10.71 -13.92 0.74
N VAL A 10 10.15 -14.88 1.45
CA VAL A 10 9.16 -15.82 0.91
C VAL A 10 7.77 -15.29 1.21
N ILE A 11 6.92 -15.20 0.20
CA ILE A 11 5.54 -14.72 0.32
C ILE A 11 4.61 -15.90 0.03
N HIS A 12 3.89 -16.35 1.04
CA HIS A 12 2.89 -17.42 0.94
C HIS A 12 1.51 -16.79 0.71
N ILE A 13 0.80 -17.25 -0.33
CA ILE A 13 -0.48 -16.65 -0.73
C ILE A 13 -1.54 -17.72 -0.88
N GLY A 14 -2.73 -17.46 -0.35
CA GLY A 14 -3.92 -18.27 -0.58
C GLY A 14 -4.59 -18.75 0.68
N ASP A 15 -5.80 -19.32 0.51
CA ASP A 15 -6.58 -19.90 1.60
C ASP A 15 -5.76 -21.01 2.29
N GLY A 16 -5.61 -20.85 3.59
CA GLY A 16 -4.79 -21.75 4.39
C GLY A 16 -3.29 -21.50 4.31
N SER A 17 -2.81 -20.37 3.80
CA SER A 17 -1.39 -19.99 3.88
C SER A 17 -0.91 -20.00 5.33
N LEU A 18 -1.78 -19.62 6.27
CA LEU A 18 -1.52 -19.68 7.72
C LEU A 18 -1.47 -21.12 8.28
N LEU A 19 -2.04 -22.12 7.61
CA LEU A 19 -1.97 -23.53 8.05
C LEU A 19 -0.57 -24.11 7.83
N SER A 20 0.20 -23.56 6.90
CA SER A 20 1.60 -23.97 6.67
C SER A 20 2.55 -23.45 7.76
N THR A 21 2.01 -22.75 8.75
CA THR A 21 2.77 -22.15 9.86
C THR A 21 3.41 -23.16 10.82
N ASP A 22 3.28 -24.46 10.57
CA ASP A 22 4.16 -25.45 11.19
C ASP A 22 5.65 -25.16 10.93
N GLU A 23 5.94 -24.33 9.91
CA GLU A 23 7.25 -23.83 9.56
C GLU A 23 7.54 -22.43 10.09
N ILE A 24 6.57 -21.72 10.72
CA ILE A 24 6.85 -20.44 11.40
C ILE A 24 8.01 -20.63 12.37
N PRO A 25 8.87 -19.62 12.56
CA PRO A 25 10.10 -19.68 13.36
C PRO A 25 9.93 -20.03 14.83
N ILE A 26 8.71 -20.31 15.31
CA ILE A 26 8.45 -20.94 16.60
C ILE A 26 9.35 -22.19 16.80
N ARG A 27 9.77 -22.86 15.69
CA ARG A 27 10.72 -23.98 15.70
C ARG A 27 12.19 -23.61 15.55
N ARG A 28 12.52 -22.39 15.08
CA ARG A 28 13.92 -21.93 14.94
C ARG A 28 14.38 -21.24 16.21
N GLN A 29 14.84 -22.02 17.20
CA GLN A 29 15.69 -21.60 18.36
C GLN A 29 15.60 -20.12 18.76
N GLY A 30 14.44 -19.62 19.21
CA GLY A 30 14.31 -18.26 19.68
C GLY A 30 12.91 -17.98 20.24
N LYS A 31 12.81 -16.92 21.03
CA LYS A 31 11.51 -16.40 21.46
C LYS A 31 10.78 -15.83 20.23
N CYS A 32 9.47 -16.00 20.19
CA CYS A 32 8.61 -15.37 19.19
C CYS A 32 7.48 -14.62 19.91
N VAL A 33 7.11 -13.45 19.40
CA VAL A 33 6.03 -12.62 19.95
C VAL A 33 5.12 -12.13 18.83
N LEU A 34 3.86 -11.85 19.17
CA LEU A 34 2.92 -11.21 18.27
C LEU A 34 2.87 -9.70 18.54
N LEU A 35 2.80 -8.91 17.47
CA LEU A 35 2.46 -7.50 17.53
C LEU A 35 1.20 -7.29 16.68
N CYS A 36 0.07 -6.97 17.33
CA CYS A 36 -1.22 -6.83 16.68
C CYS A 36 -1.70 -5.38 16.71
N GLU A 37 -2.39 -4.98 15.65
CA GLU A 37 -3.10 -3.71 15.59
C GLU A 37 -4.23 -3.69 16.63
N ARG A 38 -4.19 -2.70 17.55
CA ARG A 38 -5.07 -2.66 18.74
C ARG A 38 -6.55 -2.61 18.37
N HIS A 39 -6.93 -1.71 17.47
CA HIS A 39 -8.33 -1.44 17.15
C HIS A 39 -8.98 -2.57 16.34
N ALA A 40 -8.22 -3.20 15.46
CA ALA A 40 -8.70 -4.29 14.61
C ALA A 40 -8.55 -5.68 15.27
N ALA A 41 -7.85 -5.78 16.39
CA ALA A 41 -7.60 -7.05 17.08
C ALA A 41 -8.86 -7.92 17.30
N PRO A 42 -10.03 -7.37 17.70
CA PRO A 42 -11.24 -8.19 17.87
C PRO A 42 -11.72 -8.86 16.57
N LEU A 43 -11.41 -8.30 15.41
CA LEU A 43 -11.76 -8.86 14.09
C LEU A 43 -10.67 -9.79 13.54
N ILE A 44 -9.40 -9.53 13.90
CA ILE A 44 -8.22 -10.20 13.36
C ILE A 44 -7.88 -11.48 14.14
N LEU A 45 -7.86 -11.40 15.46
CA LEU A 45 -7.35 -12.50 16.30
C LEU A 45 -8.19 -13.77 16.26
N PRO A 46 -9.55 -13.73 16.25
CA PRO A 46 -10.33 -14.94 16.17
C PRO A 46 -10.03 -15.79 14.93
N PRO A 47 -10.10 -15.28 13.68
CA PRO A 47 -9.76 -16.07 12.51
C PRO A 47 -8.28 -16.47 12.45
N LEU A 48 -7.37 -15.65 13.00
CA LEU A 48 -5.97 -16.01 13.11
C LEU A 48 -5.76 -17.25 13.99
N PHE A 49 -6.33 -17.24 15.19
CA PHE A 49 -6.14 -18.33 16.15
C PHE A 49 -6.92 -19.60 15.77
N GLU A 50 -8.04 -19.46 15.05
CA GLU A 50 -8.71 -20.60 14.44
C GLU A 50 -7.83 -21.29 13.39
N ARG A 51 -7.17 -20.50 12.53
CA ARG A 51 -6.27 -20.98 11.47
C ARG A 51 -4.95 -21.49 12.01
N CYS A 52 -4.42 -20.84 13.04
CA CYS A 52 -3.11 -21.13 13.64
C CYS A 52 -3.17 -21.10 15.18
N PRO A 53 -3.69 -22.15 15.84
CA PRO A 53 -3.87 -22.19 17.30
C PRO A 53 -2.57 -21.94 18.08
N ARG A 54 -1.41 -22.34 17.55
CA ARG A 54 -0.11 -22.14 18.20
C ARG A 54 0.26 -20.66 18.42
N LEU A 55 -0.25 -19.75 17.58
CA LEU A 55 -0.01 -18.32 17.75
C LEU A 55 -0.70 -17.78 19.01
N HIS A 56 -1.74 -18.42 19.51
CA HIS A 56 -2.43 -18.04 20.74
C HIS A 56 -1.56 -18.22 22.00
N GLU A 57 -0.53 -19.05 21.93
CA GLU A 57 0.39 -19.32 23.04
C GLU A 57 1.53 -18.25 23.14
N LEU A 58 1.68 -17.41 22.12
CA LEU A 58 2.73 -16.42 22.07
C LEU A 58 2.39 -15.17 22.89
N PRO A 59 3.39 -14.51 23.51
CA PRO A 59 3.20 -13.18 24.07
C PRO A 59 2.66 -12.21 23.03
N LEU A 60 1.60 -11.48 23.39
CA LEU A 60 0.88 -10.59 22.49
C LEU A 60 1.05 -9.13 22.93
N TYR A 61 1.57 -8.32 22.04
CA TYR A 61 1.67 -6.87 22.19
C TYR A 61 0.66 -6.19 21.25
N TYR A 62 0.22 -5.01 21.66
CA TYR A 62 -0.71 -4.20 20.86
C TYR A 62 -0.08 -2.86 20.50
N LEU A 63 -0.25 -2.45 19.26
CA LEU A 63 0.15 -1.14 18.77
C LEU A 63 -1.09 -0.38 18.27
N ASP A 64 -1.19 0.90 18.61
CA ASP A 64 -2.10 1.79 17.91
C ASP A 64 -1.48 2.08 16.53
N ALA A 65 -2.03 1.44 15.51
CA ALA A 65 -1.59 1.55 14.12
C ALA A 65 -2.60 2.33 13.27
N SER A 66 -3.21 3.36 13.87
CA SER A 66 -3.98 4.35 13.13
C SER A 66 -3.04 5.34 12.42
N GLU A 67 -3.52 5.94 11.33
CA GLU A 67 -2.70 6.92 10.57
C GLU A 67 -2.23 8.11 11.45
N PRO A 68 -3.06 8.70 12.34
CA PRO A 68 -2.58 9.74 13.26
C PRO A 68 -1.54 9.25 14.27
N ALA A 69 -1.54 7.96 14.60
CA ALA A 69 -0.59 7.37 15.55
C ALA A 69 0.71 6.89 14.89
N LYS A 70 0.86 7.05 13.56
CA LYS A 70 2.05 6.64 12.80
C LYS A 70 3.26 7.54 13.10
N GLN A 71 3.60 7.70 14.39
CA GLN A 71 4.65 8.57 14.90
C GLN A 71 5.68 7.75 15.71
N ILE A 72 6.90 8.28 15.80
CA ILE A 72 7.97 7.59 16.57
C ILE A 72 7.63 7.50 18.06
N GLU A 73 6.91 8.47 18.59
CA GLU A 73 6.48 8.53 19.98
C GLU A 73 5.58 7.34 20.36
N THR A 74 4.80 6.84 19.42
CA THR A 74 3.96 5.64 19.60
C THR A 74 4.77 4.36 19.77
N LEU A 75 6.00 4.32 19.24
CA LEU A 75 6.89 3.17 19.35
C LEU A 75 7.71 3.14 20.67
N LEU A 76 7.88 4.26 21.35
CA LEU A 76 8.67 4.33 22.57
C LEU A 76 8.12 3.42 23.69
N PRO A 77 6.81 3.42 24.00
CA PRO A 77 6.23 2.48 24.96
C PRO A 77 6.45 1.03 24.56
N LEU A 78 6.26 0.68 23.29
CA LEU A 78 6.46 -0.67 22.77
C LEU A 78 7.89 -1.16 23.00
N TRP A 79 8.90 -0.36 22.66
CA TRP A 79 10.31 -0.72 22.89
C TRP A 79 10.65 -0.85 24.38
N ASN A 80 10.03 -0.05 25.25
CA ASN A 80 10.19 -0.17 26.69
C ASN A 80 9.61 -1.50 27.22
N GLU A 81 8.42 -1.90 26.74
CA GLU A 81 7.82 -3.19 27.07
C GLU A 81 8.72 -4.34 26.59
N TRP A 82 9.17 -4.31 25.34
CA TRP A 82 10.06 -5.32 24.78
C TRP A 82 11.38 -5.44 25.61
N ALA A 83 11.94 -4.31 26.02
CA ALA A 83 13.16 -4.30 26.83
C ALA A 83 12.92 -4.88 28.24
N LYS A 84 11.79 -4.52 28.87
CA LYS A 84 11.37 -5.02 30.19
C LYS A 84 11.16 -6.54 30.18
N ASP A 85 10.51 -7.04 29.11
CA ASP A 85 10.22 -8.47 28.95
C ASP A 85 11.40 -9.28 28.42
N GLY A 86 12.55 -8.61 28.24
CA GLY A 86 13.82 -9.24 27.89
C GLY A 86 13.85 -9.79 26.46
N LEU A 87 13.19 -9.12 25.50
CA LEU A 87 13.33 -9.46 24.08
C LEU A 87 14.81 -9.22 23.68
N ASP A 88 15.44 -10.24 23.14
CA ASP A 88 16.82 -10.20 22.69
C ASP A 88 16.92 -10.08 21.15
N ARG A 89 18.15 -10.10 20.63
CA ARG A 89 18.41 -9.98 19.18
C ARG A 89 17.93 -11.17 18.35
N HIS A 90 17.58 -12.27 18.99
CA HIS A 90 17.11 -13.51 18.36
C HIS A 90 15.59 -13.67 18.46
N THR A 91 14.95 -12.80 19.23
CA THR A 91 13.48 -12.78 19.32
C THR A 91 12.87 -12.34 18.01
N ALA A 92 11.95 -13.14 17.49
CA ALA A 92 11.19 -12.82 16.27
C ALA A 92 9.88 -12.11 16.62
N VAL A 93 9.47 -11.15 15.78
CA VAL A 93 8.18 -10.47 15.90
C VAL A 93 7.31 -10.82 14.72
N ILE A 94 6.09 -11.31 14.96
CA ILE A 94 5.07 -11.51 13.92
C ILE A 94 4.12 -10.31 13.96
N LEU A 95 4.12 -9.55 12.88
CA LEU A 95 3.25 -8.39 12.68
C LEU A 95 1.90 -8.85 12.15
N VAL A 96 0.80 -8.49 12.80
CA VAL A 96 -0.56 -8.89 12.41
C VAL A 96 -1.45 -7.67 12.31
N GLY A 97 -1.71 -7.16 11.10
CA GLY A 97 -2.51 -5.95 10.92
C GLY A 97 -2.46 -5.37 9.52
N GLY A 98 -2.97 -4.15 9.39
CA GLY A 98 -3.01 -3.39 8.14
C GLY A 98 -1.67 -2.76 7.75
N GLY A 99 -1.70 -1.92 6.71
CA GLY A 99 -0.50 -1.29 6.14
C GLY A 99 0.28 -0.45 7.15
N VAL A 100 -0.41 0.32 7.99
CA VAL A 100 0.24 1.15 9.02
C VAL A 100 1.00 0.28 10.03
N LEU A 101 0.43 -0.87 10.44
CA LEU A 101 1.14 -1.80 11.32
C LEU A 101 2.36 -2.42 10.62
N CYS A 102 2.25 -2.77 9.34
CA CYS A 102 3.40 -3.28 8.57
C CYS A 102 4.56 -2.27 8.59
N ASP A 103 4.27 -1.01 8.31
CA ASP A 103 5.27 0.07 8.29
C ASP A 103 5.87 0.33 9.68
N MET A 104 5.03 0.58 10.69
CA MET A 104 5.47 0.90 12.05
C MET A 104 6.14 -0.29 12.73
N GLY A 105 5.54 -1.47 12.63
CA GLY A 105 6.05 -2.70 13.25
C GLY A 105 7.35 -3.16 12.60
N GLY A 106 7.43 -3.07 11.26
CA GLY A 106 8.66 -3.33 10.52
C GLY A 106 9.78 -2.36 10.89
N PHE A 107 9.46 -1.05 11.02
CA PHE A 107 10.40 -0.05 11.50
C PHE A 107 10.84 -0.35 12.93
N ALA A 108 9.90 -0.63 13.85
CA ALA A 108 10.20 -0.95 15.23
C ALA A 108 11.14 -2.16 15.36
N ALA A 109 10.86 -3.25 14.66
CA ALA A 109 11.69 -4.44 14.66
C ALA A 109 13.07 -4.21 14.03
N SER A 110 13.14 -3.42 12.97
CA SER A 110 14.39 -3.14 12.26
C SER A 110 15.36 -2.22 13.01
N VAL A 111 14.86 -1.44 13.98
CA VAL A 111 15.66 -0.53 14.81
C VAL A 111 16.01 -1.16 16.18
N TYR A 112 15.08 -1.91 16.79
CA TYR A 112 15.28 -2.53 18.10
C TYR A 112 16.48 -3.46 18.10
N LYS A 113 17.39 -3.32 19.07
CA LYS A 113 18.64 -4.12 19.19
C LYS A 113 19.51 -4.11 17.90
N ARG A 114 19.43 -3.10 17.07
CA ARG A 114 20.02 -2.97 15.70
C ARG A 114 19.42 -3.94 14.69
N GLY A 115 18.18 -4.32 14.91
CA GLY A 115 17.37 -5.15 14.04
C GLY A 115 17.20 -6.58 14.57
N ILE A 116 15.92 -6.91 14.83
CA ILE A 116 15.47 -8.26 15.15
C ILE A 116 14.67 -8.82 13.97
N PRO A 117 14.60 -10.15 13.78
CA PRO A 117 13.80 -10.72 12.70
C PRO A 117 12.32 -10.41 12.88
N PHE A 118 11.64 -10.16 11.76
CA PHE A 118 10.18 -9.97 11.78
C PHE A 118 9.51 -10.65 10.59
N TYR A 119 8.26 -10.98 10.77
CA TYR A 119 7.37 -11.67 9.85
C TYR A 119 6.10 -10.85 9.70
N SER A 120 5.36 -11.01 8.61
CA SER A 120 4.15 -10.23 8.37
C SER A 120 2.96 -11.11 8.02
N ILE A 121 1.83 -10.86 8.69
CA ILE A 121 0.50 -11.39 8.39
C ILE A 121 -0.40 -10.18 8.11
N PRO A 122 -0.41 -9.69 6.84
CA PRO A 122 -1.23 -8.54 6.46
C PRO A 122 -2.72 -8.91 6.51
N THR A 123 -3.54 -8.03 7.08
CA THR A 123 -4.96 -8.30 7.31
C THR A 123 -5.91 -7.39 6.51
N THR A 124 -5.37 -6.40 5.79
CA THR A 124 -6.12 -5.57 4.84
C THR A 124 -5.68 -5.87 3.42
N LEU A 125 -6.57 -5.70 2.44
CA LEU A 125 -6.24 -5.94 1.03
C LEU A 125 -5.08 -5.04 0.56
N LEU A 126 -5.04 -3.79 1.02
CA LEU A 126 -3.93 -2.86 0.75
C LEU A 126 -2.60 -3.39 1.30
N ALA A 127 -2.60 -3.89 2.53
CA ALA A 127 -1.39 -4.47 3.11
C ALA A 127 -0.96 -5.74 2.38
N MET A 128 -1.91 -6.58 1.95
CA MET A 128 -1.64 -7.79 1.16
C MET A 128 -1.01 -7.47 -0.20
N ALA A 129 -1.61 -6.52 -0.93
CA ALA A 129 -1.18 -6.18 -2.28
C ALA A 129 0.05 -5.27 -2.32
N ASP A 130 0.24 -4.44 -1.29
CA ASP A 130 1.25 -3.38 -1.32
C ASP A 130 2.16 -3.35 -0.08
N ALA A 131 1.70 -2.94 1.09
CA ALA A 131 2.54 -2.52 2.21
C ALA A 131 3.43 -3.64 2.79
N SER A 132 2.98 -4.89 2.83
CA SER A 132 3.77 -6.02 3.36
C SER A 132 4.90 -6.48 2.44
N VAL A 133 4.90 -6.04 1.18
CA VAL A 133 5.84 -6.46 0.14
C VAL A 133 6.76 -5.31 -0.24
N GLY A 134 8.06 -5.54 -0.26
CA GLY A 134 9.02 -4.56 -0.77
C GLY A 134 9.88 -3.86 0.30
N GLY A 135 9.64 -4.15 1.58
CA GLY A 135 10.56 -3.82 2.68
C GLY A 135 10.75 -2.34 2.97
N LYS A 136 9.86 -1.45 2.54
CA LYS A 136 9.80 -0.08 3.05
C LYS A 136 9.11 -0.10 4.41
N ASN A 137 9.79 0.43 5.43
CA ASN A 137 9.22 0.58 6.77
C ASN A 137 9.41 2.02 7.21
N ALA A 138 8.39 2.65 7.78
CA ALA A 138 8.48 4.05 8.13
C ALA A 138 7.49 4.46 9.23
N VAL A 139 7.82 5.60 9.85
CA VAL A 139 6.93 6.42 10.67
C VAL A 139 7.00 7.86 10.20
N ASP A 140 5.99 8.61 10.57
CA ASP A 140 5.89 10.03 10.28
C ASP A 140 6.67 10.86 11.33
N MET A 141 6.92 12.10 11.03
CA MET A 141 7.46 13.08 11.97
C MET A 141 6.63 14.36 11.85
N GLY A 142 5.76 14.58 12.80
CA GLY A 142 4.76 15.64 12.73
C GLY A 142 3.85 15.48 11.52
N ALA A 143 3.81 16.49 10.65
CA ALA A 143 2.98 16.46 9.45
C ALA A 143 3.66 15.80 8.22
N VAL A 144 4.94 15.39 8.34
CA VAL A 144 5.68 14.83 7.22
C VAL A 144 5.60 13.31 7.23
N LYS A 145 4.86 12.77 6.25
CA LYS A 145 4.63 11.32 6.13
C LYS A 145 5.90 10.55 5.76
N ASN A 146 6.07 9.38 6.39
CA ASN A 146 7.10 8.38 6.06
C ASN A 146 8.53 8.93 5.98
N ILE A 147 8.88 9.97 6.78
CA ILE A 147 10.20 10.62 6.72
C ILE A 147 11.27 9.84 7.46
N LEU A 148 10.89 9.15 8.53
CA LEU A 148 11.78 8.28 9.30
C LEU A 148 11.54 6.83 8.87
N GLY A 149 12.46 6.27 8.10
CA GLY A 149 12.26 4.94 7.56
C GLY A 149 13.55 4.24 7.17
N ASN A 150 13.40 2.98 6.83
CA ASN A 150 14.48 2.14 6.33
C ASN A 150 13.98 1.14 5.29
N PHE A 151 14.92 0.45 4.67
CA PHE A 151 14.66 -0.63 3.73
C PHE A 151 15.06 -1.95 4.39
N ARG A 152 14.06 -2.69 4.91
CA ARG A 152 14.26 -4.03 5.44
C ARG A 152 13.05 -4.91 5.15
N ARG A 153 13.28 -6.05 4.51
CA ARG A 153 12.24 -7.04 4.25
C ARG A 153 11.87 -7.81 5.51
N PRO A 154 10.62 -8.23 5.66
CA PRO A 154 10.30 -9.33 6.57
C PRO A 154 11.02 -10.61 6.12
N GLU A 155 11.22 -11.55 7.04
CA GLU A 155 11.75 -12.86 6.72
C GLU A 155 10.77 -13.63 5.82
N GLU A 156 9.48 -13.62 6.17
CA GLU A 156 8.39 -14.19 5.39
C GLU A 156 7.11 -13.38 5.53
N VAL A 157 6.19 -13.52 4.57
CA VAL A 157 4.86 -12.91 4.57
C VAL A 157 3.82 -14.00 4.35
N TRP A 158 2.76 -14.03 5.15
CA TRP A 158 1.63 -14.95 4.99
C TRP A 158 0.35 -14.18 4.67
N ILE A 159 -0.12 -14.31 3.46
CA ILE A 159 -1.31 -13.63 2.93
C ILE A 159 -2.46 -14.63 2.87
N ASP A 160 -3.37 -14.55 3.85
CA ASP A 160 -4.58 -15.37 3.91
C ASP A 160 -5.82 -14.51 3.66
N PRO A 161 -6.61 -14.81 2.62
CA PRO A 161 -7.81 -14.05 2.28
C PRO A 161 -8.91 -14.11 3.35
N VAL A 162 -8.78 -14.96 4.37
CA VAL A 162 -9.77 -15.06 5.46
C VAL A 162 -10.07 -13.70 6.10
N PHE A 163 -9.06 -12.82 6.20
CA PHE A 163 -9.22 -11.50 6.79
C PHE A 163 -10.06 -10.55 5.95
N LEU A 164 -10.21 -10.78 4.66
CA LEU A 164 -11.05 -9.96 3.78
C LEU A 164 -12.55 -10.08 4.13
N LYS A 165 -12.96 -11.17 4.76
CA LYS A 165 -14.37 -11.40 5.16
C LYS A 165 -14.89 -10.38 6.18
N THR A 166 -14.01 -9.83 7.00
CA THR A 166 -14.35 -8.85 8.04
C THR A 166 -13.85 -7.45 7.73
N LEU A 167 -13.20 -7.27 6.58
CA LEU A 167 -12.63 -5.99 6.17
C LEU A 167 -13.76 -5.02 5.75
N PRO A 168 -13.84 -3.81 6.34
CA PRO A 168 -14.80 -2.80 5.91
C PRO A 168 -14.64 -2.46 4.43
N TYR A 169 -15.76 -2.27 3.71
CA TYR A 169 -15.74 -2.04 2.26
C TYR A 169 -14.86 -0.87 1.80
N PRO A 170 -14.80 0.30 2.49
CA PRO A 170 -13.87 1.37 2.12
C PRO A 170 -12.38 0.95 2.17
N GLU A 171 -12.02 0.12 3.16
CA GLU A 171 -10.66 -0.43 3.29
C GLU A 171 -10.38 -1.51 2.24
N PHE A 172 -11.40 -2.28 1.87
CA PHE A 172 -11.32 -3.22 0.75
C PHE A 172 -11.06 -2.46 -0.57
N LEU A 173 -11.85 -1.41 -0.87
CA LEU A 173 -11.64 -0.55 -2.04
C LEU A 173 -10.24 0.09 -2.04
N SER A 174 -9.72 0.46 -0.86
CA SER A 174 -8.36 0.99 -0.76
C SER A 174 -7.31 0.01 -1.30
N GLY A 175 -7.47 -1.27 -1.02
CA GLY A 175 -6.62 -2.32 -1.59
C GLY A 175 -6.84 -2.58 -3.08
N VAL A 176 -8.10 -2.53 -3.54
CA VAL A 176 -8.44 -2.68 -4.97
C VAL A 176 -7.72 -1.64 -5.82
N ALA A 177 -7.65 -0.38 -5.37
CA ALA A 177 -6.93 0.68 -6.09
C ALA A 177 -5.46 0.34 -6.35
N GLU A 178 -4.79 -0.26 -5.35
CA GLU A 178 -3.40 -0.69 -5.49
C GLU A 178 -3.24 -1.87 -6.45
N ILE A 179 -4.19 -2.80 -6.46
CA ILE A 179 -4.21 -3.89 -7.44
C ILE A 179 -4.42 -3.33 -8.87
N LEU A 180 -5.36 -2.40 -9.04
CA LEU A 180 -5.57 -1.72 -10.32
C LEU A 180 -4.32 -1.00 -10.78
N LYS A 181 -3.66 -0.26 -9.90
CA LYS A 181 -2.36 0.37 -10.19
C LYS A 181 -1.37 -0.66 -10.74
N MET A 182 -1.22 -1.81 -10.07
CA MET A 182 -0.31 -2.87 -10.52
C MET A 182 -0.68 -3.40 -11.91
N LEU A 183 -1.98 -3.58 -12.17
CA LEU A 183 -2.46 -4.02 -13.49
C LEU A 183 -2.08 -3.03 -14.59
N PHE A 184 -2.20 -1.72 -14.34
CA PHE A 184 -1.81 -0.70 -15.31
C PHE A 184 -0.31 -0.67 -15.59
N ILE A 185 0.52 -0.80 -14.56
CA ILE A 185 1.98 -0.67 -14.73
C ILE A 185 2.67 -1.93 -15.22
N GLY A 186 2.09 -3.11 -15.05
CA GLY A 186 2.74 -4.38 -15.36
C GLY A 186 2.02 -5.28 -16.36
N ASN A 187 0.73 -5.05 -16.68
CA ASN A 187 -0.03 -5.96 -17.53
C ASN A 187 -0.40 -5.32 -18.88
N PRO A 188 0.26 -5.73 -19.98
CA PRO A 188 -0.08 -5.23 -21.31
C PRO A 188 -1.43 -5.73 -21.86
N GLY A 189 -2.01 -6.77 -21.27
CA GLY A 189 -3.27 -7.40 -21.68
C GLY A 189 -4.43 -7.09 -20.75
N LEU A 190 -4.64 -5.79 -20.38
CA LEU A 190 -5.74 -5.38 -19.51
C LEU A 190 -7.10 -5.79 -20.04
N ASP A 191 -7.87 -6.50 -19.21
CA ASP A 191 -9.28 -6.79 -19.41
C ASP A 191 -10.13 -6.07 -18.38
N PHE A 192 -10.91 -5.08 -18.82
CA PHE A 192 -11.75 -4.27 -17.93
C PHE A 192 -12.92 -5.06 -17.34
N GLU A 193 -13.43 -6.09 -18.01
CA GLU A 193 -14.50 -6.93 -17.47
C GLU A 193 -13.98 -7.77 -16.31
N GLU A 194 -12.76 -8.26 -16.44
CA GLU A 194 -12.08 -8.95 -15.34
C GLU A 194 -11.71 -7.98 -14.20
N MET A 195 -11.28 -6.76 -14.53
CA MET A 195 -10.98 -5.73 -13.51
C MET A 195 -12.21 -5.32 -12.69
N GLU A 196 -13.39 -5.27 -13.30
CA GLU A 196 -14.66 -4.98 -12.58
C GLU A 196 -14.94 -6.04 -11.49
N LYS A 197 -14.49 -7.28 -11.63
CA LYS A 197 -14.65 -8.33 -10.63
C LYS A 197 -13.86 -8.05 -9.35
N CYS A 198 -12.82 -7.20 -9.41
CA CYS A 198 -12.04 -6.82 -8.23
C CYS A 198 -12.85 -6.03 -7.20
N PHE A 199 -14.00 -5.47 -7.57
CA PHE A 199 -14.86 -4.69 -6.69
C PHE A 199 -15.89 -5.53 -5.91
N ASP A 200 -15.99 -6.80 -6.20
CA ASP A 200 -16.88 -7.72 -5.49
C ASP A 200 -16.12 -8.45 -4.36
N THR A 201 -16.55 -8.22 -3.13
CA THR A 201 -15.92 -8.84 -1.95
C THR A 201 -16.18 -10.34 -1.83
N GLU A 202 -17.29 -10.84 -2.40
CA GLU A 202 -17.68 -12.26 -2.32
C GLU A 202 -16.93 -13.08 -3.38
N THR A 203 -16.73 -12.50 -4.55
CA THR A 203 -16.10 -13.18 -5.70
C THR A 203 -14.74 -12.60 -6.06
N PHE A 204 -14.08 -11.90 -5.11
CA PHE A 204 -12.79 -11.26 -5.34
C PHE A 204 -11.78 -12.24 -5.97
N PRO A 205 -11.23 -11.90 -7.15
CA PRO A 205 -10.39 -12.83 -7.90
C PRO A 205 -8.97 -12.91 -7.31
N LEU A 206 -8.70 -13.90 -6.47
CA LEU A 206 -7.37 -14.15 -5.89
C LEU A 206 -6.23 -14.17 -6.93
N PRO A 207 -6.41 -14.65 -8.17
CA PRO A 207 -5.37 -14.55 -9.19
C PRO A 207 -4.87 -13.12 -9.44
N PHE A 208 -5.71 -12.10 -9.32
CA PHE A 208 -5.24 -10.71 -9.46
C PHE A 208 -4.38 -10.25 -8.28
N LEU A 209 -4.76 -10.64 -7.05
CA LEU A 209 -3.93 -10.39 -5.88
C LEU A 209 -2.56 -11.07 -6.03
N HIS A 210 -2.58 -12.35 -6.39
CA HIS A 210 -1.34 -13.10 -6.63
C HIS A 210 -0.46 -12.44 -7.69
N TRP A 211 -1.07 -12.06 -8.83
CA TRP A 211 -0.36 -11.41 -9.92
C TRP A 211 0.22 -10.04 -9.47
N ALA A 212 -0.56 -9.22 -8.76
CA ALA A 212 -0.11 -7.92 -8.26
C ALA A 212 1.09 -8.06 -7.31
N ILE A 213 1.04 -9.04 -6.41
CA ILE A 213 2.15 -9.35 -5.49
C ILE A 213 3.39 -9.81 -6.27
N ALA A 214 3.22 -10.71 -7.23
CA ALA A 214 4.33 -11.24 -8.04
C ALA A 214 5.00 -10.13 -8.85
N GLU A 215 4.21 -9.24 -9.46
CA GLU A 215 4.74 -8.12 -10.23
C GLU A 215 5.43 -7.10 -9.33
N LYS A 216 4.86 -6.78 -8.15
CA LYS A 216 5.53 -5.94 -7.17
C LYS A 216 6.86 -6.54 -6.71
N ALA A 217 6.87 -7.82 -6.36
CA ALA A 217 8.09 -8.53 -5.96
C ALA A 217 9.15 -8.50 -7.08
N ARG A 218 8.73 -8.67 -8.35
CA ARG A 218 9.62 -8.54 -9.52
C ARG A 218 10.24 -7.14 -9.61
N ILE A 219 9.44 -6.09 -9.54
CA ILE A 219 9.90 -4.69 -9.62
C ILE A 219 10.85 -4.37 -8.47
N VAL A 220 10.46 -4.71 -7.24
CA VAL A 220 11.28 -4.50 -6.04
C VAL A 220 12.57 -5.32 -6.09
N GLY A 221 12.50 -6.53 -6.62
CA GLY A 221 13.67 -7.39 -6.81
C GLY A 221 14.72 -6.78 -7.75
N ILE A 222 14.30 -6.01 -8.76
CA ILE A 222 15.17 -5.28 -9.68
C ILE A 222 15.71 -4.00 -9.03
N ASP A 223 14.87 -3.26 -8.34
CA ASP A 223 15.18 -1.91 -7.85
C ASP A 223 14.70 -1.73 -6.40
N PHE A 224 15.48 -2.24 -5.45
CA PHE A 224 15.09 -2.24 -4.03
C PHE A 224 15.01 -0.83 -3.42
N HIS A 225 15.89 0.09 -3.84
CA HIS A 225 16.02 1.43 -3.27
C HIS A 225 15.22 2.52 -4.01
N GLU A 226 14.42 2.14 -5.04
CA GLU A 226 13.56 3.07 -5.80
C GLU A 226 14.35 4.15 -6.56
N GLU A 227 15.44 3.76 -7.14
CA GLU A 227 16.26 4.66 -7.97
C GLU A 227 15.78 4.73 -9.43
N ASN A 228 15.11 3.68 -9.92
CA ASN A 228 14.72 3.47 -11.32
C ASN A 228 13.28 2.97 -11.46
N ILE A 229 13.13 1.70 -11.93
CA ILE A 229 11.82 1.12 -12.30
C ILE A 229 10.82 1.09 -11.14
N ARG A 230 11.26 0.98 -9.89
CA ARG A 230 10.37 0.99 -8.73
C ARG A 230 9.59 2.29 -8.59
N LYS A 231 10.06 3.39 -9.19
CA LYS A 231 9.31 4.65 -9.26
C LYS A 231 7.94 4.50 -9.93
N THR A 232 7.79 3.52 -10.84
CA THR A 232 6.51 3.25 -11.52
C THR A 232 5.41 2.87 -10.54
N LEU A 233 5.75 2.30 -9.36
CA LEU A 233 4.81 2.02 -8.28
C LEU A 233 4.11 3.27 -7.72
N ASN A 234 4.60 4.47 -8.07
CA ASN A 234 3.96 5.74 -7.73
C ASN A 234 2.93 6.21 -8.78
N PHE A 235 2.52 5.35 -9.73
CA PHE A 235 1.44 5.69 -10.65
C PHE A 235 0.15 6.01 -9.88
N GLY A 236 -0.48 7.14 -10.19
CA GLY A 236 -1.61 7.69 -9.46
C GLY A 236 -1.27 8.46 -8.17
N HIS A 237 -0.06 8.35 -7.66
CA HIS A 237 0.29 8.91 -6.36
C HIS A 237 0.61 10.41 -6.40
N THR A 238 0.98 10.99 -7.55
CA THR A 238 1.29 12.43 -7.61
C THR A 238 0.07 13.28 -7.31
N PHE A 239 -1.03 12.98 -7.95
CA PHE A 239 -2.32 13.62 -7.69
C PHE A 239 -2.97 13.04 -6.44
N GLY A 240 -2.88 11.73 -6.23
CA GLY A 240 -3.49 11.03 -5.09
C GLY A 240 -3.04 11.60 -3.75
N HIS A 241 -1.75 11.75 -3.51
CA HIS A 241 -1.24 12.33 -2.26
C HIS A 241 -1.71 13.78 -2.05
N ALA A 242 -1.82 14.57 -3.12
CA ALA A 242 -2.34 15.92 -3.03
C ALA A 242 -3.84 15.94 -2.65
N PHE A 243 -4.64 15.06 -3.24
CA PHE A 243 -6.06 14.90 -2.90
C PHE A 243 -6.24 14.41 -1.45
N GLU A 244 -5.44 13.45 -1.01
CA GLU A 244 -5.45 12.94 0.37
C GLU A 244 -5.13 14.06 1.37
N ALA A 245 -4.09 14.85 1.11
CA ALA A 245 -3.69 15.97 1.95
C ALA A 245 -4.79 17.06 2.02
N LEU A 246 -5.38 17.43 0.88
CA LEU A 246 -6.47 18.40 0.83
C LEU A 246 -7.71 17.89 1.58
N ALA A 247 -8.09 16.62 1.37
CA ALA A 247 -9.22 15.98 2.05
C ALA A 247 -9.04 15.99 3.57
N LEU A 248 -7.85 15.67 4.04
CA LEU A 248 -7.52 15.72 5.47
C LEU A 248 -7.64 17.15 6.03
N LYS A 249 -7.07 18.15 5.34
CA LYS A 249 -7.19 19.56 5.75
C LYS A 249 -8.64 20.04 5.81
N GLN A 250 -9.47 19.58 4.88
CA GLN A 250 -10.88 19.95 4.82
C GLN A 250 -11.76 19.12 5.78
N ASN A 251 -11.18 18.30 6.68
CA ASN A 251 -11.90 17.43 7.62
C ASN A 251 -12.90 16.47 6.95
N ARG A 252 -12.61 16.02 5.74
CA ARG A 252 -13.36 14.99 5.00
C ARG A 252 -12.41 13.92 4.47
N PRO A 253 -11.74 13.18 5.37
CA PRO A 253 -10.68 12.26 4.97
C PRO A 253 -11.19 11.20 3.99
N ILE A 254 -10.36 10.85 3.05
CA ILE A 254 -10.51 9.73 2.12
C ILE A 254 -9.45 8.68 2.41
N THR A 255 -9.71 7.42 2.04
CA THR A 255 -8.69 6.39 2.19
C THR A 255 -7.55 6.62 1.18
N HIS A 256 -6.37 6.08 1.50
CA HIS A 256 -5.21 6.15 0.60
C HIS A 256 -5.55 5.62 -0.81
N GLY A 257 -6.18 4.45 -0.89
CA GLY A 257 -6.54 3.88 -2.19
C GLY A 257 -7.59 4.68 -2.96
N GLN A 258 -8.55 5.35 -2.28
CA GLN A 258 -9.43 6.30 -2.96
C GLN A 258 -8.64 7.43 -3.59
N ALA A 259 -7.68 7.99 -2.86
CA ALA A 259 -6.82 9.05 -3.38
C ALA A 259 -6.00 8.58 -4.59
N VAL A 260 -5.41 7.38 -4.50
CA VAL A 260 -4.65 6.77 -5.61
C VAL A 260 -5.56 6.52 -6.82
N ALA A 261 -6.78 6.01 -6.61
CA ALA A 261 -7.74 5.80 -7.71
C ALA A 261 -8.05 7.10 -8.47
N TYR A 262 -8.32 8.19 -7.76
CA TYR A 262 -8.52 9.50 -8.39
C TYR A 262 -7.26 9.99 -9.11
N GLY A 263 -6.10 9.78 -8.52
CA GLY A 263 -4.82 10.12 -9.12
C GLY A 263 -4.51 9.32 -10.39
N ILE A 264 -4.89 8.04 -10.45
CA ILE A 264 -4.79 7.20 -11.66
C ILE A 264 -5.57 7.83 -12.82
N VAL A 265 -6.77 8.34 -12.58
CA VAL A 265 -7.56 9.03 -13.60
C VAL A 265 -6.82 10.25 -14.15
N CYS A 266 -6.26 11.09 -13.28
CA CYS A 266 -5.50 12.28 -13.67
C CYS A 266 -4.22 11.91 -14.45
N GLU A 267 -3.47 10.92 -13.99
CA GLU A 267 -2.22 10.50 -14.63
C GLU A 267 -2.47 9.76 -15.96
N LEU A 268 -3.61 9.06 -16.13
CA LEU A 268 -4.03 8.53 -17.43
C LEU A 268 -4.42 9.64 -18.40
N TYR A 269 -5.14 10.66 -17.95
CA TYR A 269 -5.44 11.83 -18.79
C TYR A 269 -4.14 12.50 -19.28
N LEU A 270 -3.19 12.75 -18.37
CA LEU A 270 -1.86 13.25 -18.75
C LEU A 270 -1.14 12.31 -19.73
N SER A 271 -1.29 11.01 -19.55
CA SER A 271 -0.67 10.01 -20.42
C SER A 271 -1.23 10.07 -21.85
N CYS A 272 -2.53 10.33 -22.01
CA CYS A 272 -3.13 10.57 -23.32
C CYS A 272 -2.59 11.86 -23.97
N LEU A 273 -2.39 12.91 -23.19
CA LEU A 273 -1.88 14.19 -23.69
C LEU A 273 -0.38 14.17 -24.05
N LEU A 274 0.44 13.45 -23.30
CA LEU A 274 1.90 13.60 -23.30
C LEU A 274 2.68 12.34 -23.70
N ALA A 275 2.02 11.19 -23.76
CA ALA A 275 2.67 9.91 -23.93
C ALA A 275 1.97 8.98 -24.93
N ASP A 276 1.09 9.51 -25.78
CA ASP A 276 0.33 8.76 -26.78
C ASP A 276 -0.44 7.55 -26.23
N CYS A 277 -0.85 7.60 -24.94
CA CYS A 277 -1.65 6.56 -24.30
C CYS A 277 -3.02 6.46 -24.98
N PRO A 278 -3.51 5.26 -25.30
CA PRO A 278 -4.82 5.13 -25.92
C PRO A 278 -5.95 5.70 -25.05
N GLU A 279 -6.74 6.62 -25.62
CA GLU A 279 -7.82 7.33 -24.93
C GLU A 279 -8.84 6.39 -24.26
N HIS A 280 -9.10 5.23 -24.86
CA HIS A 280 -10.04 4.26 -24.30
C HIS A 280 -9.60 3.73 -22.91
N LEU A 281 -8.30 3.70 -22.63
CA LEU A 281 -7.79 3.34 -21.30
C LEU A 281 -8.21 4.38 -20.25
N PHE A 282 -8.05 5.67 -20.58
CA PHE A 282 -8.50 6.77 -19.72
C PHE A 282 -10.02 6.72 -19.52
N VAL A 283 -10.80 6.73 -20.60
CA VAL A 283 -12.27 6.82 -20.53
C VAL A 283 -12.88 5.64 -19.75
N ARG A 284 -12.45 4.40 -20.04
CA ARG A 284 -12.96 3.21 -19.35
C ARG A 284 -12.56 3.22 -17.85
N THR A 285 -11.32 3.59 -17.56
CA THR A 285 -10.84 3.67 -16.16
C THR A 285 -11.58 4.75 -15.38
N ALA A 286 -11.74 5.94 -15.94
CA ALA A 286 -12.44 7.02 -15.27
C ALA A 286 -13.91 6.66 -14.97
N ARG A 287 -14.60 6.01 -15.91
CA ARG A 287 -15.98 5.51 -15.68
C ARG A 287 -16.02 4.46 -14.58
N MET A 288 -15.10 3.51 -14.57
CA MET A 288 -15.00 2.47 -13.54
C MET A 288 -14.70 3.10 -12.16
N ILE A 289 -13.71 3.97 -12.07
CA ILE A 289 -13.34 4.62 -10.81
C ILE A 289 -14.48 5.49 -10.29
N ASN A 290 -15.10 6.33 -11.14
CA ASN A 290 -16.22 7.16 -10.74
C ASN A 290 -17.42 6.35 -10.24
N ARG A 291 -17.66 5.16 -10.79
CA ARG A 291 -18.72 4.25 -10.35
C ARG A 291 -18.49 3.70 -8.95
N HIS A 292 -17.27 3.25 -8.64
CA HIS A 292 -16.97 2.51 -7.42
C HIS A 292 -16.44 3.38 -6.28
N TYR A 293 -15.68 4.45 -6.60
CA TYR A 293 -15.10 5.36 -5.59
C TYR A 293 -15.85 6.67 -5.48
N GLY A 294 -16.74 6.98 -6.43
CA GLY A 294 -17.33 8.31 -6.55
C GLY A 294 -16.33 9.34 -7.09
N ILE A 295 -16.60 10.60 -6.83
CA ILE A 295 -15.80 11.73 -7.32
C ILE A 295 -15.34 12.56 -6.14
N PHE A 296 -14.05 12.80 -6.04
CA PHE A 296 -13.49 13.77 -5.09
C PHE A 296 -13.67 15.18 -5.66
N ARG A 297 -14.44 16.02 -4.98
CA ARG A 297 -14.73 17.39 -5.43
C ARG A 297 -13.94 18.42 -4.61
N TYR A 298 -13.41 19.41 -5.31
CA TYR A 298 -12.71 20.57 -4.75
C TYR A 298 -13.08 21.82 -5.58
N GLY A 299 -12.79 23.01 -5.05
CA GLY A 299 -12.99 24.29 -5.74
C GLY A 299 -11.75 24.70 -6.53
N GLU A 300 -11.93 25.66 -7.45
CA GLU A 300 -10.82 26.25 -8.18
C GLU A 300 -9.80 26.92 -7.22
N GLU A 301 -10.28 27.44 -6.10
CA GLU A 301 -9.48 28.04 -5.04
C GLU A 301 -8.53 27.06 -4.36
N ASP A 302 -8.80 25.74 -4.43
CA ASP A 302 -7.96 24.69 -3.85
C ASP A 302 -6.77 24.31 -4.76
N ILE A 303 -6.83 24.65 -6.06
CA ILE A 303 -5.82 24.24 -7.05
C ILE A 303 -4.39 24.70 -6.70
N PRO A 304 -4.16 25.95 -6.26
CA PRO A 304 -2.81 26.38 -5.85
C PRO A 304 -2.25 25.53 -4.70
N GLU A 305 -3.10 25.08 -3.79
CA GLU A 305 -2.70 24.27 -2.67
C GLU A 305 -2.38 22.83 -3.11
N LEU A 306 -3.20 22.23 -3.98
CA LEU A 306 -2.95 20.92 -4.57
C LEU A 306 -1.58 20.88 -5.26
N ILE A 307 -1.22 21.93 -6.01
CA ILE A 307 0.10 22.04 -6.64
C ILE A 307 1.21 22.17 -5.59
N GLY A 308 0.94 22.89 -4.49
CA GLY A 308 1.86 22.99 -3.36
C GLY A 308 2.16 21.63 -2.75
N TYR A 309 1.14 20.80 -2.52
CA TYR A 309 1.30 19.42 -2.03
C TYR A 309 2.08 18.56 -3.03
N MET A 310 1.75 18.62 -4.33
CA MET A 310 2.49 17.88 -5.35
C MET A 310 3.97 18.23 -5.37
N ARG A 311 4.34 19.52 -5.31
CA ARG A 311 5.75 19.96 -5.31
C ARG A 311 6.55 19.48 -4.11
N ASN A 312 5.88 19.29 -2.97
CA ASN A 312 6.49 18.82 -1.73
C ASN A 312 6.60 17.28 -1.66
N ASP A 313 6.06 16.53 -2.63
CA ASP A 313 6.21 15.09 -2.68
C ASP A 313 7.70 14.71 -2.85
N LYS A 314 8.17 13.70 -2.11
CA LYS A 314 9.57 13.25 -2.04
C LYS A 314 10.22 12.93 -3.38
N LYS A 315 9.42 12.49 -4.37
CA LYS A 315 9.90 12.17 -5.72
C LYS A 315 10.16 13.40 -6.57
N ASN A 316 9.65 14.57 -6.17
CA ASN A 316 9.79 15.81 -6.91
C ASN A 316 11.08 16.53 -6.50
N ARG A 317 11.73 17.14 -7.46
CA ARG A 317 13.02 17.80 -7.27
C ARG A 317 13.10 19.10 -8.07
N ASN A 318 13.80 20.08 -7.54
CA ASN A 318 13.97 21.39 -8.18
C ASN A 318 12.63 22.09 -8.49
N GLY A 319 11.58 21.83 -7.68
CA GLY A 319 10.25 22.40 -7.86
C GLY A 319 9.46 21.85 -9.06
N GLN A 320 9.99 20.84 -9.75
CA GLN A 320 9.31 20.17 -10.85
C GLN A 320 8.50 18.96 -10.37
N ILE A 321 7.37 18.70 -11.02
CA ILE A 321 6.47 17.59 -10.72
C ILE A 321 6.71 16.47 -11.73
N PHE A 322 6.92 15.24 -11.22
CA PHE A 322 7.23 14.04 -11.99
C PHE A 322 6.14 12.97 -11.81
N PRO A 323 4.98 13.10 -12.46
CA PRO A 323 3.98 12.04 -12.46
C PRO A 323 4.49 10.81 -13.22
N ILE A 324 3.89 9.66 -12.97
CA ILE A 324 4.12 8.50 -13.81
C ILE A 324 3.16 8.55 -14.98
N LEU A 325 3.68 8.42 -16.20
CA LEU A 325 2.88 8.39 -17.41
C LEU A 325 2.91 6.98 -18.02
N LEU A 326 1.87 6.63 -18.74
CA LEU A 326 1.78 5.38 -19.48
C LEU A 326 1.80 5.68 -20.98
N HIS A 327 2.68 5.05 -21.72
CA HIS A 327 2.55 4.95 -23.17
C HIS A 327 1.45 3.94 -23.56
N ALA A 328 1.38 2.85 -22.81
CA ALA A 328 0.34 1.84 -22.85
C ALA A 328 0.33 1.10 -21.53
N ALA A 329 -0.69 0.27 -21.26
CA ALA A 329 -0.66 -0.66 -20.16
C ALA A 329 0.60 -1.54 -20.21
N GLY A 330 1.30 -1.66 -19.09
CA GLY A 330 2.59 -2.36 -19.00
C GLY A 330 3.80 -1.57 -19.52
N ASN A 331 3.62 -0.33 -20.00
CA ASN A 331 4.70 0.50 -20.51
C ASN A 331 4.68 1.89 -19.87
N CYS A 332 5.46 2.06 -18.81
CA CYS A 332 5.53 3.24 -17.98
C CYS A 332 6.68 4.17 -18.36
N LEU A 333 6.44 5.46 -18.26
CA LEU A 333 7.44 6.52 -18.36
C LEU A 333 7.55 7.19 -16.98
N TYR A 334 8.75 7.26 -16.44
CA TYR A 334 9.08 7.94 -15.19
C TYR A 334 10.23 8.92 -15.40
N ASP A 335 10.50 9.78 -14.41
CA ASP A 335 11.50 10.85 -14.49
C ASP A 335 11.28 11.84 -15.68
N LYS A 336 10.02 12.03 -16.07
CA LYS A 336 9.59 13.01 -17.04
C LYS A 336 8.89 14.17 -16.31
N PRO A 337 9.48 15.38 -16.26
CA PRO A 337 8.81 16.51 -15.65
C PRO A 337 7.64 16.96 -16.52
N VAL A 338 6.54 17.33 -15.88
CA VAL A 338 5.38 17.94 -16.53
C VAL A 338 5.29 19.41 -16.14
N ALA A 339 5.04 20.27 -17.11
CA ALA A 339 4.90 21.70 -16.89
C ALA A 339 3.71 22.01 -15.97
N ASP A 340 3.88 22.96 -15.08
CA ASP A 340 2.85 23.36 -14.10
C ASP A 340 1.52 23.74 -14.78
N GLU A 341 1.57 24.41 -15.94
CA GLU A 341 0.38 24.79 -16.70
C GLU A 341 -0.45 23.56 -17.11
N ILE A 342 0.20 22.46 -17.50
CA ILE A 342 -0.49 21.22 -17.87
C ILE A 342 -1.10 20.55 -16.63
N ILE A 343 -0.40 20.56 -15.50
CA ILE A 343 -0.93 20.07 -14.21
C ILE A 343 -2.16 20.88 -13.79
N VAL A 344 -2.08 22.22 -13.87
CA VAL A 344 -3.19 23.13 -13.57
C VAL A 344 -4.40 22.83 -14.46
N ASN A 345 -4.17 22.72 -15.78
CA ASN A 345 -5.27 22.39 -16.71
C ASN A 345 -5.89 21.02 -16.44
N THR A 346 -5.08 20.04 -16.04
CA THR A 346 -5.57 18.73 -15.63
C THR A 346 -6.47 18.82 -14.40
N LEU A 347 -6.08 19.63 -13.40
CA LEU A 347 -6.90 19.85 -12.20
C LEU A 347 -8.21 20.61 -12.52
N TYR A 348 -8.20 21.58 -13.43
CA TYR A 348 -9.41 22.23 -13.90
C TYR A 348 -10.35 21.30 -14.67
N GLY A 349 -9.79 20.35 -15.43
CA GLY A 349 -10.57 19.35 -16.18
C GLY A 349 -11.17 18.27 -15.30
N TYR A 350 -10.53 17.92 -14.19
CA TYR A 350 -11.03 16.88 -13.29
C TYR A 350 -12.39 17.27 -12.70
N PRO A 351 -13.41 16.37 -12.63
CA PRO A 351 -13.36 14.91 -12.88
C PRO A 351 -13.60 14.48 -14.35
N PHE A 352 -13.42 15.33 -15.32
CA PHE A 352 -13.52 15.05 -16.77
C PHE A 352 -14.91 14.59 -17.22
N GLU A 353 -15.98 15.04 -16.56
CA GLU A 353 -17.36 14.60 -16.86
C GLU A 353 -17.77 14.87 -18.32
N ALA A 354 -17.22 15.93 -18.95
CA ALA A 354 -17.48 16.23 -20.34
C ALA A 354 -16.86 15.20 -21.30
N ASP A 355 -15.68 14.68 -20.97
CA ASP A 355 -14.92 13.74 -21.79
C ASP A 355 -15.42 12.29 -21.62
N LEU A 356 -16.29 12.06 -20.63
CA LEU A 356 -16.85 10.74 -20.31
C LEU A 356 -18.24 10.51 -20.91
N ARG A 357 -18.80 11.49 -21.65
CA ARG A 357 -20.15 11.38 -22.25
C ARG A 357 -20.19 10.57 -23.55
#